data_d13efdacb318a65bc4e332de9e8b8833
#
_entry.id   d13efdacb318a65bc4e332de9e8b8833
#
_cell.length_a   1.000
_cell.length_b   1.000
_cell.length_c   1.000
_cell.angle_alpha   90.00
_cell.angle_beta   90.00
_cell.angle_gamma   90.00
#
_symmetry.space_group_name_H-M   'P 1'
#
loop_
_entity.id
_entity.type
_entity.pdbx_description
1 polymer ?
#
loop_
_entity_poly.entity_id
_entity_poly.type
_entity_poly.pdbx_seq_one_letter_code
_entity_poly.pdbx_strand_id
1 'polypeptide(L)'
;MEILYNPNIAYVLLVAGFVLALLAIVAPGTGMLEVGAFFLLALAGFAIYRIGFNLWALIVLVLALIPFVYAIRKPKREWALALSIVGVIAGTLYLFPSGGLLPAVNPILAVLVSLLVAGFLWWTIRKVVAAHHARPLQDLQNLIGKTGEAKTRVHEEGSVQMAGELWSARSEKPIPAGSRVRVVSREGFVLVVTLDEKSIK
;
A
#
# COMPACT_ATOMS: atom_id res chain seq x y z
N MET A 1 13.01 29.01 21.33
CA MET A 1 13.65 28.62 20.05
C MET A 1 14.86 27.66 20.25
N GLU A 2 15.43 27.57 21.41
CA GLU A 2 16.57 26.65 21.69
C GLU A 2 16.27 25.17 21.47
N ILE A 3 14.99 24.78 21.63
CA ILE A 3 14.53 23.39 21.44
C ILE A 3 14.82 22.86 20.03
N LEU A 4 14.72 23.69 19.01
CA LEU A 4 14.98 23.31 17.61
C LEU A 4 16.46 23.12 17.28
N TYR A 5 17.38 23.57 18.16
CA TYR A 5 18.81 23.33 18.00
C TYR A 5 19.28 21.99 18.59
N ASN A 6 18.37 21.22 19.19
CA ASN A 6 18.67 19.90 19.71
C ASN A 6 18.61 18.85 18.58
N PRO A 7 19.73 18.14 18.28
CA PRO A 7 19.78 17.14 17.24
C PRO A 7 18.72 16.02 17.40
N ASN A 8 18.37 15.66 18.63
CA ASN A 8 17.36 14.64 18.89
C ASN A 8 15.96 15.10 18.45
N ILE A 9 15.63 16.36 18.69
CA ILE A 9 14.34 16.93 18.28
C ILE A 9 14.31 17.11 16.78
N ALA A 10 15.36 17.63 16.17
CA ALA A 10 15.48 17.74 14.72
C ALA A 10 15.32 16.36 14.03
N TYR A 11 15.92 15.32 14.60
CA TYR A 11 15.78 13.94 14.13
C TYR A 11 14.33 13.44 14.23
N VAL A 12 13.67 13.61 15.36
CA VAL A 12 12.27 13.18 15.55
C VAL A 12 11.34 13.91 14.60
N LEU A 13 11.50 15.23 14.42
CA LEU A 13 10.72 16.03 13.49
C LEU A 13 10.90 15.56 12.04
N LEU A 14 12.15 15.28 11.64
CA LEU A 14 12.47 14.79 10.31
C LEU A 14 11.80 13.43 10.05
N VAL A 15 11.95 12.48 10.96
CA VAL A 15 11.40 11.13 10.82
C VAL A 15 9.88 11.16 10.85
N ALA A 16 9.27 11.88 11.79
CA ALA A 16 7.82 12.00 11.88
C ALA A 16 7.23 12.67 10.63
N GLY A 17 7.85 13.75 10.16
CA GLY A 17 7.45 14.43 8.93
C GLY A 17 7.55 13.52 7.70
N PHE A 18 8.60 12.73 7.60
CA PHE A 18 8.77 11.76 6.51
C PHE A 18 7.75 10.64 6.55
N VAL A 19 7.46 10.09 7.74
CA VAL A 19 6.42 9.06 7.91
C VAL A 19 5.04 9.60 7.55
N LEU A 20 4.70 10.84 7.97
CA LEU A 20 3.43 11.47 7.59
C LEU A 20 3.36 11.72 6.08
N ALA A 21 4.47 12.13 5.43
CA ALA A 21 4.51 12.30 3.98
C ALA A 21 4.26 10.98 3.24
N LEU A 22 4.87 9.88 3.70
CA LEU A 22 4.61 8.56 3.14
C LEU A 22 3.16 8.13 3.34
N LEU A 23 2.58 8.38 4.51
CA LEU A 23 1.16 8.09 4.77
C LEU A 23 0.23 8.93 3.89
N ALA A 24 0.56 10.20 3.65
CA ALA A 24 -0.19 11.08 2.76
C ALA A 24 -0.20 10.56 1.31
N ILE A 25 0.90 9.97 0.85
CA ILE A 25 0.97 9.32 -0.48
C ILE A 25 0.07 8.07 -0.54
N VAL A 26 0.02 7.29 0.55
CA VAL A 26 -0.78 6.05 0.63
C VAL A 26 -2.27 6.33 0.81
N ALA A 27 -2.62 7.38 1.56
CA ALA A 27 -3.99 7.79 1.85
C ALA A 27 -4.22 9.27 1.45
N PRO A 28 -4.21 9.58 0.14
CA PRO A 28 -4.35 10.94 -0.35
C PRO A 28 -5.76 11.48 -0.05
N GLY A 29 -5.83 12.81 0.15
CA GLY A 29 -7.10 13.53 0.29
C GLY A 29 -7.58 13.72 1.72
N THR A 30 -6.81 13.34 2.74
CA THR A 30 -7.16 13.62 4.14
C THR A 30 -6.89 15.09 4.51
N GLY A 31 -6.00 15.79 3.79
CA GLY A 31 -5.52 17.14 4.08
C GLY A 31 -4.66 17.24 5.34
N MET A 32 -5.00 16.48 6.37
CA MET A 32 -4.36 16.54 7.68
C MET A 32 -2.95 15.94 7.68
N LEU A 33 -2.74 14.84 6.95
CA LEU A 33 -1.43 14.19 6.83
C LEU A 33 -0.47 15.07 6.01
N GLU A 34 -0.94 15.64 4.92
CA GLU A 34 -0.19 16.51 4.02
C GLU A 34 0.29 17.77 4.76
N VAL A 35 -0.64 18.44 5.46
CA VAL A 35 -0.35 19.65 6.24
C VAL A 35 0.61 19.31 7.39
N GLY A 36 0.36 18.23 8.13
CA GLY A 36 1.22 17.78 9.22
C GLY A 36 2.64 17.46 8.72
N ALA A 37 2.77 16.73 7.61
CA ALA A 37 4.05 16.42 6.99
C ALA A 37 4.80 17.68 6.59
N PHE A 38 4.11 18.63 5.94
CA PHE A 38 4.71 19.90 5.51
C PHE A 38 5.30 20.68 6.70
N PHE A 39 4.52 20.87 7.77
CA PHE A 39 5.00 21.60 8.94
C PHE A 39 6.17 20.92 9.65
N LEU A 40 6.10 19.60 9.85
CA LEU A 40 7.19 18.85 10.50
C LEU A 40 8.48 18.88 9.65
N LEU A 41 8.35 18.70 8.33
CA LEU A 41 9.51 18.76 7.43
C LEU A 41 10.08 20.19 7.32
N ALA A 42 9.24 21.22 7.34
CA ALA A 42 9.70 22.60 7.36
C ALA A 42 10.47 22.93 8.64
N LEU A 43 9.97 22.48 9.81
CA LEU A 43 10.67 22.64 11.09
C LEU A 43 11.98 21.85 11.13
N ALA A 44 11.95 20.60 10.62
CA ALA A 44 13.16 19.78 10.51
C ALA A 44 14.20 20.42 9.57
N GLY A 45 13.76 20.93 8.42
CA GLY A 45 14.61 21.64 7.47
C GLY A 45 15.26 22.89 8.07
N PHE A 46 14.49 23.67 8.83
CA PHE A 46 15.03 24.82 9.57
C PHE A 46 16.07 24.37 10.61
N ALA A 47 15.79 23.31 11.38
CA ALA A 47 16.72 22.77 12.36
C ALA A 47 18.01 22.28 11.68
N ILE A 48 17.90 21.55 10.57
CA ILE A 48 19.03 21.05 9.76
C ILE A 48 19.88 22.23 9.23
N TYR A 49 19.24 23.28 8.73
CA TYR A 49 19.94 24.48 8.26
C TYR A 49 20.78 25.15 9.37
N ARG A 50 20.27 25.11 10.61
CA ARG A 50 20.94 25.74 11.77
C ARG A 50 22.00 24.86 12.42
N ILE A 51 21.77 23.56 12.53
CA ILE A 51 22.67 22.58 13.16
C ILE A 51 23.75 22.12 12.16
N GLY A 52 23.42 22.05 10.88
CA GLY A 52 24.17 21.37 9.83
C GLY A 52 23.86 19.87 9.76
N PHE A 53 24.42 19.18 8.78
CA PHE A 53 24.31 17.73 8.63
C PHE A 53 25.56 17.13 7.99
N ASN A 54 25.78 15.84 8.24
CA ASN A 54 26.86 15.07 7.65
C ASN A 54 26.43 14.41 6.35
N LEU A 55 26.97 14.86 5.23
CA LEU A 55 26.62 14.33 3.91
C LEU A 55 26.85 12.81 3.78
N TRP A 56 27.95 12.30 4.36
CA TRP A 56 28.26 10.87 4.34
C TRP A 56 27.18 10.03 5.05
N ALA A 57 26.67 10.52 6.20
CA ALA A 57 25.60 9.85 6.94
C ALA A 57 24.29 9.83 6.16
N LEU A 58 23.97 10.91 5.45
CA LEU A 58 22.84 10.96 4.53
C LEU A 58 23.00 9.94 3.40
N ILE A 59 24.19 9.80 2.83
CA ILE A 59 24.48 8.78 1.81
C ILE A 59 24.24 7.38 2.36
N VAL A 60 24.71 7.09 3.59
CA VAL A 60 24.46 5.79 4.24
C VAL A 60 22.97 5.52 4.43
N LEU A 61 22.19 6.53 4.83
CA LEU A 61 20.73 6.43 4.95
C LEU A 61 20.06 6.07 3.61
N VAL A 62 20.46 6.74 2.54
CA VAL A 62 19.93 6.48 1.20
C VAL A 62 20.32 5.07 0.73
N LEU A 63 21.56 4.67 0.92
CA LEU A 63 22.03 3.32 0.57
C LEU A 63 21.33 2.23 1.39
N ALA A 64 20.95 2.49 2.63
CA ALA A 64 20.20 1.55 3.47
C ALA A 64 18.80 1.23 2.92
N LEU A 65 18.24 2.07 2.03
CA LEU A 65 16.96 1.79 1.35
C LEU A 65 17.08 0.64 0.34
N ILE A 66 18.27 0.42 -0.24
CA ILE A 66 18.48 -0.64 -1.25
C ILE A 66 18.21 -2.03 -0.66
N PRO A 67 18.87 -2.46 0.43
CA PRO A 67 18.59 -3.75 1.06
C PRO A 67 17.17 -3.81 1.65
N PHE A 68 16.56 -2.68 2.05
CA PHE A 68 15.17 -2.63 2.49
C PHE A 68 14.20 -3.02 1.38
N VAL A 69 14.30 -2.37 0.21
CA VAL A 69 13.47 -2.70 -0.96
C VAL A 69 13.69 -4.14 -1.42
N TYR A 70 14.94 -4.62 -1.36
CA TYR A 70 15.26 -6.00 -1.70
C TYR A 70 14.60 -7.01 -0.74
N ALA A 71 14.61 -6.72 0.57
CA ALA A 71 13.97 -7.56 1.58
C ALA A 71 12.44 -7.65 1.39
N ILE A 72 11.79 -6.54 0.98
CA ILE A 72 10.36 -6.52 0.67
C ILE A 72 10.03 -7.46 -0.51
N ARG A 73 10.83 -7.38 -1.57
CA ARG A 73 10.61 -8.18 -2.79
C ARG A 73 10.92 -9.66 -2.61
N LYS A 74 11.82 -10.01 -1.67
CA LYS A 74 12.26 -11.39 -1.41
C LYS A 74 12.12 -11.73 0.09
N PRO A 75 10.92 -12.10 0.57
CA PRO A 75 10.61 -12.24 2.00
C PRO A 75 11.40 -13.32 2.74
N LYS A 76 12.08 -14.24 2.03
CA LYS A 76 12.94 -15.27 2.64
C LYS A 76 14.36 -14.78 3.02
N ARG A 77 14.69 -13.51 2.72
CA ARG A 77 16.04 -12.97 2.93
C ARG A 77 16.05 -11.91 4.04
N GLU A 78 15.89 -12.36 5.27
CA GLU A 78 15.84 -11.51 6.48
C GLU A 78 17.15 -10.75 6.75
N TRP A 79 18.29 -11.27 6.26
CA TRP A 79 19.59 -10.56 6.38
C TRP A 79 19.58 -9.19 5.71
N ALA A 80 18.84 -9.03 4.61
CA ALA A 80 18.76 -7.75 3.92
C ALA A 80 17.99 -6.72 4.76
N LEU A 81 16.94 -7.15 5.49
CA LEU A 81 16.25 -6.29 6.45
C LEU A 81 17.17 -5.88 7.60
N ALA A 82 17.91 -6.84 8.17
CA ALA A 82 18.87 -6.55 9.23
C ALA A 82 19.94 -5.55 8.77
N LEU A 83 20.50 -5.73 7.56
CA LEU A 83 21.48 -4.80 6.97
C LEU A 83 20.89 -3.39 6.80
N SER A 84 19.65 -3.30 6.33
CA SER A 84 18.95 -2.02 6.20
C SER A 84 18.78 -1.33 7.55
N ILE A 85 18.31 -2.05 8.58
CA ILE A 85 18.12 -1.50 9.93
C ILE A 85 19.45 -0.99 10.50
N VAL A 86 20.53 -1.75 10.38
CA VAL A 86 21.87 -1.33 10.82
C VAL A 86 22.31 -0.07 10.06
N GLY A 87 22.13 -0.01 8.74
CA GLY A 87 22.44 1.17 7.94
C GLY A 87 21.63 2.40 8.35
N VAL A 88 20.34 2.23 8.62
CA VAL A 88 19.47 3.32 9.09
C VAL A 88 19.92 3.81 10.46
N ILE A 89 20.21 2.91 11.41
CA ILE A 89 20.69 3.30 12.75
C ILE A 89 22.03 4.04 12.64
N ALA A 90 22.99 3.52 11.88
CA ALA A 90 24.28 4.16 11.70
C ALA A 90 24.16 5.54 11.05
N GLY A 91 23.39 5.64 9.98
CA GLY A 91 23.15 6.91 9.29
C GLY A 91 22.46 7.95 10.17
N THR A 92 21.46 7.54 10.97
CA THR A 92 20.74 8.46 11.86
C THR A 92 21.59 8.95 13.04
N LEU A 93 22.39 8.07 13.62
CA LEU A 93 23.28 8.43 14.75
C LEU A 93 24.24 9.57 14.39
N TYR A 94 24.80 9.53 13.19
CA TYR A 94 25.79 10.48 12.71
C TYR A 94 25.25 11.52 11.74
N LEU A 95 23.92 11.62 11.59
CA LEU A 95 23.30 12.57 10.68
C LEU A 95 23.66 14.02 11.02
N PHE A 96 23.69 14.36 12.29
CA PHE A 96 24.05 15.68 12.76
C PHE A 96 25.51 15.73 13.27
N PRO A 97 26.23 16.83 12.99
CA PRO A 97 27.59 16.98 13.47
C PRO A 97 27.62 17.13 15.00
N SER A 98 28.51 16.39 15.66
CA SER A 98 28.68 16.42 17.12
C SER A 98 30.01 17.04 17.59
N GLY A 99 30.88 17.44 16.65
CA GLY A 99 32.23 17.94 16.98
C GLY A 99 33.20 16.89 17.51
N GLY A 100 32.80 15.60 17.56
CA GLY A 100 33.62 14.49 18.04
C GLY A 100 33.22 13.13 17.49
N LEU A 101 33.77 12.07 18.09
CA LEU A 101 33.44 10.67 17.73
C LEU A 101 32.11 10.20 18.28
N LEU A 102 31.56 10.89 19.27
CA LEU A 102 30.27 10.55 19.86
C LEU A 102 29.13 11.01 18.91
N PRO A 103 28.07 10.24 18.78
CA PRO A 103 26.92 10.61 17.96
C PRO A 103 26.18 11.82 18.56
N ALA A 104 25.66 12.71 17.70
CA ALA A 104 24.85 13.85 18.11
C ALA A 104 23.45 13.45 18.56
N VAL A 105 22.89 12.41 17.92
CA VAL A 105 21.59 11.84 18.26
C VAL A 105 21.77 10.78 19.35
N ASN A 106 20.88 10.79 20.34
CA ASN A 106 20.90 9.77 21.39
C ASN A 106 20.77 8.37 20.79
N PRO A 107 21.71 7.43 21.07
CA PRO A 107 21.67 6.08 20.49
C PRO A 107 20.39 5.30 20.81
N ILE A 108 19.87 5.41 22.02
CA ILE A 108 18.63 4.74 22.43
C ILE A 108 17.46 5.27 21.60
N LEU A 109 17.37 6.59 21.45
CA LEU A 109 16.35 7.23 20.63
C LEU A 109 16.44 6.78 19.16
N ALA A 110 17.66 6.79 18.60
CA ALA A 110 17.89 6.38 17.22
C ALA A 110 17.48 4.92 16.98
N VAL A 111 17.84 4.00 17.87
CA VAL A 111 17.47 2.58 17.77
C VAL A 111 15.96 2.40 17.90
N LEU A 112 15.32 3.00 18.90
CA LEU A 112 13.87 2.87 19.10
C LEU A 112 13.08 3.41 17.90
N VAL A 113 13.40 4.61 17.44
CA VAL A 113 12.70 5.24 16.31
C VAL A 113 12.95 4.44 15.02
N SER A 114 14.20 4.02 14.76
CA SER A 114 14.53 3.22 13.58
C SER A 114 13.77 1.88 13.55
N LEU A 115 13.69 1.18 14.69
CA LEU A 115 12.95 -0.07 14.78
C LEU A 115 11.45 0.12 14.60
N LEU A 116 10.88 1.17 15.21
CA LEU A 116 9.47 1.51 15.06
C LEU A 116 9.12 1.81 13.59
N VAL A 117 9.91 2.66 12.94
CA VAL A 117 9.68 3.06 11.55
C VAL A 117 9.91 1.89 10.60
N ALA A 118 11.02 1.16 10.76
CA ALA A 118 11.30 -0.01 9.92
C ALA A 118 10.22 -1.09 10.07
N GLY A 119 9.79 -1.38 11.30
CA GLY A 119 8.72 -2.34 11.58
C GLY A 119 7.38 -1.90 10.99
N PHE A 120 7.03 -0.62 11.16
CA PHE A 120 5.80 -0.04 10.61
C PHE A 120 5.80 -0.08 9.08
N LEU A 121 6.88 0.36 8.43
CA LEU A 121 6.99 0.32 6.97
C LEU A 121 6.99 -1.11 6.44
N TRP A 122 7.71 -2.01 7.07
CA TRP A 122 7.70 -3.43 6.73
C TRP A 122 6.30 -4.03 6.77
N TRP A 123 5.57 -3.80 7.85
CA TRP A 123 4.20 -4.27 8.02
C TRP A 123 3.25 -3.66 6.98
N THR A 124 3.31 -2.33 6.79
CA THR A 124 2.46 -1.60 5.84
C THR A 124 2.70 -2.06 4.41
N ILE A 125 3.96 -2.14 3.98
CA ILE A 125 4.28 -2.53 2.61
C ILE A 125 3.87 -3.98 2.34
N ARG A 126 4.08 -4.90 3.29
CA ARG A 126 3.59 -6.28 3.15
C ARG A 126 2.07 -6.36 2.99
N LYS A 127 1.32 -5.56 3.74
CA LYS A 127 -0.14 -5.48 3.61
C LYS A 127 -0.57 -4.93 2.25
N VAL A 128 0.08 -3.86 1.78
CA VAL A 128 -0.19 -3.27 0.46
C VAL A 128 0.12 -4.27 -0.66
N VAL A 129 1.29 -4.91 -0.63
CA VAL A 129 1.67 -5.92 -1.62
C VAL A 129 0.72 -7.12 -1.60
N ALA A 130 0.31 -7.59 -0.43
CA ALA A 130 -0.66 -8.68 -0.31
C ALA A 130 -2.04 -8.28 -0.87
N ALA A 131 -2.49 -7.04 -0.64
CA ALA A 131 -3.74 -6.53 -1.19
C ALA A 131 -3.72 -6.44 -2.73
N HIS A 132 -2.60 -6.04 -3.32
CA HIS A 132 -2.45 -6.02 -4.78
C HIS A 132 -2.41 -7.41 -5.42
N HIS A 133 -1.98 -8.45 -4.69
CA HIS A 133 -2.00 -9.84 -5.15
C HIS A 133 -3.28 -10.60 -4.77
N ALA A 134 -4.13 -10.01 -3.95
CA ALA A 134 -5.45 -10.56 -3.69
C ALA A 134 -6.26 -10.54 -5.00
N ARG A 135 -6.80 -11.71 -5.38
CA ARG A 135 -7.71 -11.79 -6.54
C ARG A 135 -8.85 -10.80 -6.31
N PRO A 136 -9.29 -10.06 -7.35
CA PRO A 136 -10.47 -9.24 -7.23
C PRO A 136 -11.61 -10.06 -6.64
N LEU A 137 -12.25 -9.57 -5.58
CA LEU A 137 -13.40 -10.22 -4.94
C LEU A 137 -14.54 -10.48 -5.95
N GLN A 138 -14.55 -9.73 -7.05
CA GLN A 138 -15.41 -9.91 -8.21
C GLN A 138 -14.62 -10.55 -9.36
N ASP A 139 -14.17 -11.79 -9.19
CA ASP A 139 -13.69 -12.57 -10.32
C ASP A 139 -14.92 -13.02 -11.16
N LEU A 140 -15.25 -12.19 -12.14
CA LEU A 140 -16.38 -12.40 -13.05
C LEU A 140 -16.22 -13.71 -13.86
N GLN A 141 -15.01 -14.27 -13.93
CA GLN A 141 -14.77 -15.58 -14.53
C GLN A 141 -15.43 -16.71 -13.74
N ASN A 142 -15.59 -16.52 -12.42
CA ASN A 142 -16.29 -17.47 -11.55
C ASN A 142 -17.80 -17.55 -11.84
N LEU A 143 -18.35 -16.64 -12.65
CA LEU A 143 -19.75 -16.71 -13.08
C LEU A 143 -19.97 -17.69 -14.25
N ILE A 144 -18.93 -18.01 -15.02
CA ILE A 144 -19.02 -18.95 -16.13
C ILE A 144 -19.36 -20.34 -15.57
N GLY A 145 -20.38 -20.98 -16.12
CA GLY A 145 -20.91 -22.28 -15.69
C GLY A 145 -21.92 -22.20 -14.55
N LYS A 146 -22.08 -21.05 -13.86
CA LYS A 146 -23.13 -20.90 -12.85
C LYS A 146 -24.50 -20.73 -13.47
N THR A 147 -25.53 -21.07 -12.68
CA THR A 147 -26.92 -20.93 -13.04
C THR A 147 -27.56 -19.74 -12.34
N GLY A 148 -28.51 -19.10 -13.00
CA GLY A 148 -29.28 -17.98 -12.49
C GLY A 148 -30.68 -17.95 -13.07
N GLU A 149 -31.38 -16.83 -12.90
CA GLU A 149 -32.73 -16.61 -13.37
C GLU A 149 -32.80 -15.40 -14.31
N ALA A 150 -33.43 -15.55 -15.48
CA ALA A 150 -33.70 -14.43 -16.36
C ALA A 150 -34.79 -13.54 -15.75
N LYS A 151 -34.46 -12.29 -15.42
CA LYS A 151 -35.43 -11.32 -14.86
C LYS A 151 -36.25 -10.61 -15.95
N THR A 152 -35.66 -10.47 -17.12
CA THR A 152 -36.36 -10.00 -18.34
C THR A 152 -36.23 -11.03 -19.45
N ARG A 153 -36.93 -10.82 -20.57
CA ARG A 153 -36.67 -11.60 -21.78
C ARG A 153 -35.21 -11.32 -22.22
N VAL A 154 -34.43 -12.38 -22.43
CA VAL A 154 -33.01 -12.26 -22.84
C VAL A 154 -32.91 -12.75 -24.30
N HIS A 155 -32.41 -11.89 -25.18
CA HIS A 155 -32.01 -12.22 -26.54
C HIS A 155 -30.79 -11.38 -26.94
N GLU A 156 -30.96 -10.25 -27.63
CA GLU A 156 -29.85 -9.31 -27.89
C GLU A 156 -29.47 -8.53 -26.64
N GLU A 157 -30.49 -8.15 -25.85
CA GLU A 157 -30.35 -7.51 -24.54
C GLU A 157 -31.31 -8.16 -23.55
N GLY A 158 -30.91 -8.16 -22.27
CA GLY A 158 -31.74 -8.65 -21.17
C GLY A 158 -30.97 -8.60 -19.85
N SER A 159 -31.64 -9.02 -18.77
CA SER A 159 -31.02 -9.07 -17.43
C SER A 159 -31.25 -10.44 -16.78
N VAL A 160 -30.21 -10.90 -16.08
CA VAL A 160 -30.23 -12.16 -15.33
C VAL A 160 -29.77 -11.90 -13.90
N GLN A 161 -30.41 -12.57 -12.95
CA GLN A 161 -29.98 -12.54 -11.56
C GLN A 161 -29.07 -13.71 -11.28
N MET A 162 -27.85 -13.40 -10.85
CA MET A 162 -26.81 -14.39 -10.54
C MET A 162 -26.13 -14.05 -9.21
N ALA A 163 -25.97 -15.04 -8.35
CA ALA A 163 -25.29 -14.88 -7.06
C ALA A 163 -25.80 -13.68 -6.22
N GLY A 164 -27.08 -13.32 -6.36
CA GLY A 164 -27.71 -12.19 -5.67
C GLY A 164 -27.61 -10.85 -6.40
N GLU A 165 -26.88 -10.75 -7.51
CA GLU A 165 -26.69 -9.54 -8.29
C GLU A 165 -27.40 -9.60 -9.63
N LEU A 166 -27.77 -8.43 -10.18
CA LEU A 166 -28.40 -8.30 -11.49
C LEU A 166 -27.32 -7.99 -12.54
N TRP A 167 -27.27 -8.81 -13.60
CA TRP A 167 -26.29 -8.70 -14.67
C TRP A 167 -26.95 -8.49 -16.02
N SER A 168 -26.35 -7.68 -16.87
CA SER A 168 -26.74 -7.62 -18.27
C SER A 168 -26.40 -8.94 -18.97
N ALA A 169 -27.32 -9.45 -19.76
CA ALA A 169 -27.14 -10.72 -20.42
C ALA A 169 -27.67 -10.70 -21.87
N ARG A 170 -27.05 -11.53 -22.71
CA ARG A 170 -27.51 -11.84 -24.06
C ARG A 170 -27.53 -13.34 -24.32
N SER A 171 -28.31 -13.78 -25.28
CA SER A 171 -28.38 -15.18 -25.70
C SER A 171 -28.61 -15.29 -27.20
N GLU A 172 -28.14 -16.39 -27.81
CA GLU A 172 -28.35 -16.66 -29.23
C GLU A 172 -29.82 -16.94 -29.54
N LYS A 173 -30.54 -17.57 -28.60
CA LYS A 173 -31.98 -17.89 -28.73
C LYS A 173 -32.77 -17.09 -27.68
N PRO A 174 -33.97 -16.58 -28.03
CA PRO A 174 -34.80 -15.86 -27.08
C PRO A 174 -35.15 -16.72 -25.85
N ILE A 175 -34.87 -16.20 -24.66
CA ILE A 175 -35.15 -16.85 -23.37
C ILE A 175 -36.24 -16.03 -22.66
N PRO A 176 -37.39 -16.63 -22.29
CA PRO A 176 -38.42 -15.92 -21.54
C PRO A 176 -37.96 -15.49 -20.15
N ALA A 177 -38.57 -14.42 -19.62
CA ALA A 177 -38.39 -14.03 -18.23
C ALA A 177 -38.82 -15.15 -17.27
N GLY A 178 -38.16 -15.32 -16.14
CA GLY A 178 -38.40 -16.39 -15.16
C GLY A 178 -37.70 -17.71 -15.49
N SER A 179 -37.08 -17.84 -16.67
CA SER A 179 -36.39 -19.06 -17.07
C SER A 179 -35.04 -19.21 -16.35
N ARG A 180 -34.69 -20.45 -16.04
CA ARG A 180 -33.36 -20.75 -15.49
C ARG A 180 -32.35 -20.75 -16.62
N VAL A 181 -31.25 -20.02 -16.40
CA VAL A 181 -30.18 -19.82 -17.39
C VAL A 181 -28.82 -20.22 -16.82
N ARG A 182 -27.92 -20.60 -17.73
CA ARG A 182 -26.53 -20.92 -17.41
C ARG A 182 -25.59 -20.01 -18.19
N VAL A 183 -24.59 -19.46 -17.54
CA VAL A 183 -23.54 -18.64 -18.18
C VAL A 183 -22.61 -19.54 -18.99
N VAL A 184 -22.51 -19.26 -20.29
CA VAL A 184 -21.59 -19.96 -21.21
C VAL A 184 -20.28 -19.22 -21.34
N SER A 185 -20.36 -17.89 -21.51
CA SER A 185 -19.19 -17.04 -21.64
C SER A 185 -19.53 -15.61 -21.18
N ARG A 186 -18.56 -14.72 -21.22
CA ARG A 186 -18.77 -13.29 -20.97
C ARG A 186 -18.07 -12.42 -22.01
N GLU A 187 -18.63 -11.27 -22.27
CA GLU A 187 -18.06 -10.23 -23.12
C GLU A 187 -18.07 -8.90 -22.33
N GLY A 188 -16.93 -8.56 -21.73
CA GLY A 188 -16.85 -7.43 -20.81
C GLY A 188 -17.74 -7.63 -19.58
N PHE A 189 -18.76 -6.80 -19.40
CA PHE A 189 -19.76 -6.87 -18.32
C PHE A 189 -21.07 -7.56 -18.72
N VAL A 190 -21.18 -8.06 -19.96
CA VAL A 190 -22.35 -8.76 -20.44
C VAL A 190 -22.12 -10.26 -20.38
N LEU A 191 -23.06 -10.99 -19.77
CA LEU A 191 -23.02 -12.45 -19.69
C LEU A 191 -23.69 -13.05 -20.90
N VAL A 192 -23.04 -13.98 -21.57
CA VAL A 192 -23.64 -14.80 -22.60
C VAL A 192 -24.27 -16.02 -21.94
N VAL A 193 -25.59 -16.17 -22.05
CA VAL A 193 -26.34 -17.21 -21.34
C VAL A 193 -27.09 -18.11 -22.29
N THR A 194 -27.34 -19.35 -21.85
CA THR A 194 -28.20 -20.32 -22.51
C THR A 194 -29.23 -20.84 -21.52
N LEU A 195 -30.33 -21.41 -22.03
CA LEU A 195 -31.34 -22.06 -21.20
C LEU A 195 -30.72 -23.25 -20.47
N ASP A 196 -30.95 -23.37 -19.15
CA ASP A 196 -30.46 -24.52 -18.38
C ASP A 196 -31.42 -25.72 -18.56
N GLU A 197 -31.08 -26.64 -19.47
CA GLU A 197 -31.91 -27.81 -19.84
C GLU A 197 -32.19 -28.75 -18.65
N LYS A 198 -31.52 -28.63 -17.53
CA LYS A 198 -31.76 -29.44 -16.32
C LYS A 198 -33.02 -29.04 -15.53
N SER A 199 -33.74 -27.98 -15.96
CA SER A 199 -34.95 -27.48 -15.29
C SER A 199 -36.25 -27.97 -15.92
N ILE A 200 -36.19 -28.83 -16.95
CA ILE A 200 -37.36 -29.40 -17.64
C ILE A 200 -37.49 -30.89 -17.22
N LYS A 201 -37.53 -31.14 -15.92
CA LYS A 201 -38.01 -32.43 -15.37
C LYS A 201 -38.93 -32.16 -14.21
#